data_4db195ad87d7b56623d3f6d79a938440
#
_entry.id   4db195ad87d7b56623d3f6d79a938440
#
_cell.length_a   1.000
_cell.length_b   1.000
_cell.length_c   1.000
_cell.angle_alpha   90.00
_cell.angle_beta   90.00
_cell.angle_gamma   90.00
#
_symmetry.space_group_name_H-M   'P 1'
#
loop_
_entity.id
_entity.type
_entity.pdbx_description
1 polymer ?
#
loop_
_entity_poly.entity_id
_entity_poly.type
_entity_poly.pdbx_seq_one_letter_code
_entity_poly.pdbx_strand_id
1 'polypeptide(L)'
;IVLVWNGSKEVLNQNGKIQSNEFKPKEAKFSLLPDTELSNKIAEELASNEGEMSSLIGENIYLIPKENIDLNEASVILRSVSKMEGMQYYSNGEKNWTTLYHDAYCIAGPQDRTRVDDKTEGSANGLVQYCLLNDNSLGKTNYEVSYFQTENEISMKLVNTTPVYYKFIKAVKPENVHINLVMTICDDYVVVYMNVKANFFSLGVLEKRMQKSLLNRLDAIYTWFSKQISE
;
A
#
# COMPACT_ATOMS: atom_id res chain seq x y z
N ILE A 1 8.06 11.95 -19.36
CA ILE A 1 6.75 12.26 -18.71
C ILE A 1 7.00 13.41 -17.78
N VAL A 2 6.42 14.57 -18.08
CA VAL A 2 6.44 15.71 -17.15
C VAL A 2 5.28 15.48 -16.18
N LEU A 3 5.59 15.03 -14.96
CA LEU A 3 4.61 15.06 -13.88
C LEU A 3 4.28 16.52 -13.57
N VAL A 4 3.10 16.98 -13.99
CA VAL A 4 2.58 18.28 -13.57
C VAL A 4 2.09 18.14 -12.14
N TRP A 5 3.00 18.43 -11.20
CA TRP A 5 2.66 18.52 -9.79
C TRP A 5 1.95 19.85 -9.51
N ASN A 6 0.68 19.79 -9.13
CA ASN A 6 -0.10 20.96 -8.72
C ASN A 6 0.10 21.33 -7.23
N GLY A 7 0.97 20.62 -6.51
CA GLY A 7 1.32 20.89 -5.12
C GLY A 7 2.44 21.94 -5.00
N SER A 8 2.44 22.72 -3.93
CA SER A 8 3.52 23.66 -3.64
C SER A 8 4.83 22.91 -3.32
N LYS A 9 5.99 23.41 -3.80
CA LYS A 9 7.32 22.86 -3.50
C LYS A 9 7.66 22.81 -2.00
N GLU A 10 6.86 23.45 -1.17
CA GLU A 10 7.07 23.60 0.28
C GLU A 10 6.65 22.37 1.10
N VAL A 11 6.03 21.38 0.49
CA VAL A 11 5.41 20.25 1.21
C VAL A 11 6.29 18.99 1.26
N LEU A 12 7.39 18.92 0.48
CA LEU A 12 8.38 17.86 0.62
C LEU A 12 9.12 18.01 1.95
N ASN A 13 8.92 17.09 2.87
CA ASN A 13 9.72 17.04 4.09
C ASN A 13 11.18 16.66 3.76
N GLN A 14 12.08 16.70 4.77
CA GLN A 14 13.51 16.38 4.63
C GLN A 14 13.78 14.96 4.05
N ASN A 15 12.77 14.09 3.99
CA ASN A 15 12.86 12.73 3.48
C ASN A 15 12.23 12.57 2.09
N GLY A 16 11.94 13.65 1.36
CA GLY A 16 11.30 13.59 0.04
C GLY A 16 9.87 13.05 0.06
N LYS A 17 9.15 13.21 1.17
CA LYS A 17 7.79 12.68 1.38
C LYS A 17 6.77 13.80 1.50
N ILE A 18 5.61 13.60 0.85
CA ILE A 18 4.39 14.38 1.09
C ILE A 18 3.33 13.44 1.66
N GLN A 19 2.56 13.90 2.62
CA GLN A 19 1.50 13.11 3.26
C GLN A 19 0.23 13.91 3.41
N SER A 20 -0.91 13.30 3.08
CA SER A 20 -2.25 13.80 3.38
C SER A 20 -3.08 12.70 4.01
N ASN A 21 -3.82 13.03 5.08
CA ASN A 21 -4.67 12.08 5.79
C ASN A 21 -6.00 12.73 6.12
N GLU A 22 -7.09 12.04 5.83
CA GLU A 22 -8.43 12.45 6.19
C GLU A 22 -9.12 11.34 7.01
N PHE A 23 -9.66 11.73 8.16
CA PHE A 23 -10.35 10.83 9.10
C PHE A 23 -11.85 11.11 9.06
N LYS A 24 -12.65 10.06 8.78
CA LYS A 24 -14.12 10.13 8.66
C LYS A 24 -14.58 11.18 7.63
N PRO A 25 -14.03 11.16 6.42
CA PRO A 25 -14.36 12.15 5.42
C PRO A 25 -15.82 11.96 4.97
N LYS A 26 -16.56 13.05 4.89
CA LYS A 26 -17.91 13.04 4.28
C LYS A 26 -17.83 13.02 2.76
N GLU A 27 -16.79 13.62 2.20
CA GLU A 27 -16.55 13.78 0.76
C GLU A 27 -15.04 13.70 0.50
N ALA A 28 -14.42 12.56 0.88
CA ALA A 28 -12.99 12.44 0.75
C ALA A 28 -12.56 12.32 -0.71
N LYS A 29 -11.59 13.13 -1.09
CA LYS A 29 -10.92 13.05 -2.39
C LYS A 29 -9.46 12.75 -2.15
N PHE A 30 -8.89 11.90 -3.02
CA PHE A 30 -7.44 11.77 -3.08
C PHE A 30 -6.85 13.06 -3.64
N SER A 31 -6.03 13.74 -2.84
CA SER A 31 -5.47 15.07 -3.16
C SER A 31 -4.05 15.02 -3.70
N LEU A 32 -3.37 13.90 -3.50
CA LEU A 32 -1.97 13.68 -3.89
C LEU A 32 -1.83 12.75 -5.09
N LEU A 33 -2.93 12.26 -5.65
CA LEU A 33 -2.92 11.30 -6.75
C LEU A 33 -2.19 11.91 -7.97
N PRO A 34 -1.11 11.29 -8.47
CA PRO A 34 -0.48 11.72 -9.70
C PRO A 34 -1.42 11.58 -10.90
N ASP A 35 -1.32 12.48 -11.88
CA ASP A 35 -2.06 12.33 -13.15
C ASP A 35 -1.32 11.38 -14.10
N THR A 36 -1.45 10.09 -13.84
CA THR A 36 -0.84 9.01 -14.62
C THR A 36 -1.85 7.92 -14.93
N GLU A 37 -1.54 7.06 -15.93
CA GLU A 37 -2.48 6.03 -16.39
C GLU A 37 -2.94 5.11 -15.25
N LEU A 38 -2.00 4.53 -14.49
CA LEU A 38 -2.34 3.58 -13.43
C LEU A 38 -2.90 4.25 -12.18
N SER A 39 -2.48 5.48 -11.87
CA SER A 39 -3.09 6.27 -10.80
C SER A 39 -4.55 6.61 -11.08
N ASN A 40 -4.87 6.98 -12.32
CA ASN A 40 -6.24 7.28 -12.74
C ASN A 40 -7.14 6.04 -12.67
N LYS A 41 -6.65 4.86 -13.05
CA LYS A 41 -7.39 3.59 -12.86
C LYS A 41 -7.73 3.32 -11.40
N ILE A 42 -6.78 3.56 -10.48
CA ILE A 42 -7.02 3.41 -9.05
C ILE A 42 -8.07 4.43 -8.56
N ALA A 43 -7.99 5.67 -9.04
CA ALA A 43 -8.97 6.70 -8.69
C ALA A 43 -10.39 6.31 -9.11
N GLU A 44 -10.57 5.83 -10.32
CA GLU A 44 -11.87 5.37 -10.85
C GLU A 44 -12.43 4.21 -10.03
N GLU A 45 -11.62 3.22 -9.70
CA GLU A 45 -12.04 2.09 -8.87
C GLU A 45 -12.44 2.52 -7.44
N LEU A 46 -11.70 3.45 -6.84
CA LEU A 46 -12.01 3.96 -5.51
C LEU A 46 -13.24 4.87 -5.50
N ALA A 47 -13.50 5.58 -6.61
CA ALA A 47 -14.69 6.41 -6.79
C ALA A 47 -15.95 5.56 -7.06
N SER A 48 -15.83 4.43 -7.77
CA SER A 48 -16.97 3.54 -8.05
C SER A 48 -17.57 2.92 -6.79
N ASN A 49 -16.83 2.90 -5.68
CA ASN A 49 -17.30 2.51 -4.36
C ASN A 49 -17.86 3.72 -3.56
N GLU A 50 -18.36 4.75 -4.26
CA GLU A 50 -19.04 5.90 -3.65
C GLU A 50 -20.38 5.47 -3.05
N GLY A 51 -20.47 5.49 -1.74
CA GLY A 51 -21.67 5.17 -0.95
C GLY A 51 -21.32 4.76 0.46
N GLU A 52 -20.13 4.25 0.70
CA GLU A 52 -19.64 3.96 2.03
C GLU A 52 -18.66 5.05 2.51
N MET A 53 -19.05 5.75 3.57
CA MET A 53 -18.18 6.72 4.22
C MET A 53 -16.93 6.02 4.72
N SER A 54 -15.77 6.33 4.14
CA SER A 54 -14.49 5.82 4.60
C SER A 54 -14.15 6.35 5.99
N SER A 55 -13.68 5.50 6.87
CA SER A 55 -13.19 5.90 8.20
C SER A 55 -11.76 6.48 8.14
N LEU A 56 -11.02 6.18 7.07
CA LEU A 56 -9.67 6.65 6.83
C LEU A 56 -9.42 6.76 5.32
N ILE A 57 -8.85 7.89 4.91
CA ILE A 57 -8.08 8.03 3.68
C ILE A 57 -6.71 8.57 4.06
N GLY A 58 -5.65 7.92 3.58
CA GLY A 58 -4.28 8.36 3.75
C GLY A 58 -3.54 8.25 2.44
N GLU A 59 -2.71 9.23 2.13
CA GLU A 59 -1.92 9.30 0.90
C GLU A 59 -0.50 9.73 1.23
N ASN A 60 0.45 9.09 0.58
CA ASN A 60 1.86 9.47 0.63
C ASN A 60 2.42 9.53 -0.80
N ILE A 61 3.27 10.51 -1.07
CA ILE A 61 4.16 10.54 -2.23
C ILE A 61 5.60 10.56 -1.75
N TYR A 62 6.43 9.77 -2.43
CA TYR A 62 7.86 9.71 -2.22
C TYR A 62 8.56 9.94 -3.56
N LEU A 63 9.67 10.68 -3.53
CA LEU A 63 10.55 10.88 -4.66
C LEU A 63 11.87 10.16 -4.39
N ILE A 64 12.27 9.30 -5.31
CA ILE A 64 13.53 8.58 -5.28
C ILE A 64 14.36 9.09 -6.46
N PRO A 65 15.63 9.52 -6.27
CA PRO A 65 16.51 9.81 -7.40
C PRO A 65 16.62 8.59 -8.31
N LYS A 66 16.53 8.81 -9.63
CA LYS A 66 16.62 7.72 -10.61
C LYS A 66 18.09 7.34 -10.81
N GLU A 67 18.55 6.39 -10.03
CA GLU A 67 19.85 5.75 -10.19
C GLU A 67 19.60 4.29 -10.59
N ASN A 68 19.64 3.99 -11.90
CA ASN A 68 19.58 2.62 -12.45
C ASN A 68 18.37 1.75 -12.02
N ILE A 69 17.22 2.38 -11.78
CA ILE A 69 16.01 1.62 -11.40
C ILE A 69 15.36 1.03 -12.66
N ASP A 70 15.28 -0.29 -12.74
CA ASP A 70 14.56 -1.04 -13.76
C ASP A 70 13.14 -1.34 -13.31
N LEU A 71 12.15 -1.02 -14.17
CA LEU A 71 10.73 -1.25 -13.86
C LEU A 71 10.40 -2.74 -13.70
N ASN A 72 11.05 -3.62 -14.46
CA ASN A 72 10.82 -5.06 -14.37
C ASN A 72 11.39 -5.62 -13.07
N GLU A 73 12.56 -5.15 -12.64
CA GLU A 73 13.11 -5.50 -11.32
C GLU A 73 12.19 -5.02 -10.20
N ALA A 74 11.73 -3.78 -10.25
CA ALA A 74 10.74 -3.25 -9.31
C ALA A 74 9.45 -4.08 -9.31
N SER A 75 9.00 -4.52 -10.49
CA SER A 75 7.84 -5.42 -10.65
C SER A 75 8.06 -6.76 -9.96
N VAL A 76 9.22 -7.38 -10.13
CA VAL A 76 9.58 -8.64 -9.46
C VAL A 76 9.59 -8.46 -7.94
N ILE A 77 10.17 -7.37 -7.44
CA ILE A 77 10.20 -7.05 -6.01
C ILE A 77 8.77 -6.93 -5.45
N LEU A 78 7.89 -6.15 -6.09
CA LEU A 78 6.51 -5.97 -5.63
C LEU A 78 5.70 -7.29 -5.63
N ARG A 79 6.00 -8.22 -6.54
CA ARG A 79 5.37 -9.54 -6.61
C ARG A 79 5.96 -10.56 -5.64
N SER A 80 7.15 -10.31 -5.10
CA SER A 80 7.83 -11.18 -4.13
C SER A 80 7.28 -10.99 -2.72
N VAL A 81 6.02 -11.35 -2.50
CA VAL A 81 5.34 -11.18 -1.20
C VAL A 81 6.07 -11.90 -0.07
N SER A 82 6.66 -13.07 -0.34
CA SER A 82 7.41 -13.84 0.66
C SER A 82 8.62 -13.08 1.22
N LYS A 83 9.19 -12.13 0.46
CA LYS A 83 10.28 -11.26 0.93
C LYS A 83 9.84 -10.20 1.94
N MET A 84 8.54 -10.01 2.14
CA MET A 84 8.02 -9.12 3.20
C MET A 84 8.07 -9.77 4.58
N GLU A 85 8.30 -11.09 4.68
CA GLU A 85 8.46 -11.77 5.97
C GLU A 85 9.67 -11.19 6.73
N GLY A 86 9.47 -10.87 8.00
CA GLY A 86 10.50 -10.24 8.83
C GLY A 86 10.67 -8.74 8.60
N MET A 87 9.89 -8.09 7.72
CA MET A 87 9.97 -6.67 7.47
C MET A 87 9.89 -5.87 8.76
N GLN A 88 10.86 -4.94 8.94
CA GLN A 88 10.95 -4.10 10.13
C GLN A 88 10.33 -2.72 9.87
N TYR A 89 9.72 -2.16 10.91
CA TYR A 89 9.26 -0.78 10.90
C TYR A 89 9.48 -0.12 12.26
N TYR A 90 9.55 1.20 12.29
CA TYR A 90 9.62 1.93 13.55
C TYR A 90 8.23 2.10 14.14
N SER A 91 7.96 1.43 15.25
CA SER A 91 6.70 1.56 15.98
C SER A 91 6.68 2.84 16.82
N ASN A 92 5.90 3.83 16.39
CA ASN A 92 5.72 5.06 17.16
C ASN A 92 5.06 4.83 18.53
N GLY A 93 4.33 3.73 18.69
CA GLY A 93 3.68 3.35 19.96
C GLY A 93 4.66 2.74 20.95
N GLU A 94 5.59 1.93 20.47
CA GLU A 94 6.60 1.23 21.29
C GLU A 94 7.95 1.96 21.32
N LYS A 95 8.11 2.98 20.45
CA LYS A 95 9.34 3.78 20.29
C LYS A 95 10.57 2.95 19.97
N ASN A 96 10.40 1.87 19.23
CA ASN A 96 11.48 0.99 18.78
C ASN A 96 11.20 0.40 17.39
N TRP A 97 12.23 -0.21 16.80
CA TRP A 97 12.09 -1.04 15.61
C TRP A 97 11.47 -2.39 16.00
N THR A 98 10.46 -2.81 15.26
CA THR A 98 9.76 -4.07 15.48
C THR A 98 9.37 -4.72 14.15
N THR A 99 9.15 -6.02 14.17
CA THR A 99 8.71 -6.76 12.97
C THR A 99 7.27 -6.38 12.63
N LEU A 100 7.02 -5.99 11.38
CA LEU A 100 5.68 -5.71 10.88
C LEU A 100 4.94 -7.00 10.52
N TYR A 101 5.55 -7.83 9.66
CA TYR A 101 4.98 -9.12 9.25
C TYR A 101 5.81 -10.27 9.79
N HIS A 102 5.22 -11.07 10.69
CA HIS A 102 5.84 -12.29 11.22
C HIS A 102 5.81 -13.44 10.22
N ASP A 103 4.78 -13.49 9.37
CA ASP A 103 4.68 -14.37 8.21
C ASP A 103 4.18 -13.53 7.03
N ALA A 104 4.74 -13.75 5.85
CA ALA A 104 4.26 -13.20 4.60
C ALA A 104 4.49 -14.22 3.49
N TYR A 105 3.43 -14.67 2.82
CA TYR A 105 3.55 -15.62 1.73
C TYR A 105 2.29 -15.67 0.86
N CYS A 106 2.45 -16.12 -0.40
CA CYS A 106 1.34 -16.36 -1.30
C CYS A 106 0.56 -17.61 -0.91
N ILE A 107 -0.75 -17.57 -1.13
CA ILE A 107 -1.71 -18.61 -0.81
C ILE A 107 -2.54 -18.98 -2.05
N ALA A 108 -3.09 -20.21 -2.06
CA ALA A 108 -3.79 -20.76 -3.21
C ALA A 108 -5.09 -20.02 -3.58
N GLY A 109 -5.71 -19.33 -2.61
CA GLY A 109 -6.96 -18.61 -2.87
C GLY A 109 -7.39 -17.70 -1.71
N PRO A 110 -8.46 -16.92 -1.86
CA PRO A 110 -8.88 -15.92 -0.89
C PRO A 110 -9.21 -16.48 0.50
N GLN A 111 -9.62 -17.74 0.57
CA GLN A 111 -9.93 -18.49 1.80
C GLN A 111 -9.06 -19.74 1.99
N ASP A 112 -8.27 -20.11 0.98
CA ASP A 112 -7.38 -21.28 1.02
C ASP A 112 -5.95 -20.81 1.34
N ARG A 113 -5.51 -21.09 2.57
CA ARG A 113 -4.19 -20.72 3.10
C ARG A 113 -3.07 -21.69 2.74
N THR A 114 -3.30 -22.62 1.82
CA THR A 114 -2.23 -23.46 1.29
C THR A 114 -1.16 -22.58 0.66
N ARG A 115 0.07 -22.66 1.17
CA ARG A 115 1.20 -21.85 0.68
C ARG A 115 1.55 -22.24 -0.75
N VAL A 116 1.73 -21.22 -1.59
CA VAL A 116 2.20 -21.35 -2.97
C VAL A 116 3.35 -20.37 -3.22
N ASP A 117 4.07 -20.55 -4.31
CA ASP A 117 5.18 -19.66 -4.68
C ASP A 117 4.67 -18.30 -5.16
N ASP A 118 5.51 -17.27 -5.00
CA ASP A 118 5.28 -15.95 -5.55
C ASP A 118 5.31 -16.00 -7.09
N LYS A 119 4.36 -15.31 -7.74
CA LYS A 119 4.28 -15.24 -9.21
C LYS A 119 5.16 -14.11 -9.73
N THR A 120 6.45 -14.33 -9.84
CA THR A 120 7.44 -13.31 -10.24
C THR A 120 7.85 -13.37 -11.71
N GLU A 121 7.48 -14.42 -12.44
CA GLU A 121 7.82 -14.58 -13.85
C GLU A 121 6.83 -13.84 -14.77
N GLY A 122 7.33 -13.41 -15.93
CA GLY A 122 6.53 -12.72 -16.96
C GLY A 122 6.07 -11.32 -16.55
N SER A 123 5.12 -10.79 -17.32
CA SER A 123 4.54 -9.45 -17.07
C SER A 123 3.64 -9.45 -15.83
N ALA A 124 3.68 -8.36 -15.08
CA ALA A 124 2.74 -8.13 -13.98
C ALA A 124 1.36 -7.64 -14.46
N ASN A 125 1.22 -7.25 -15.74
CA ASN A 125 -0.02 -6.63 -16.21
C ASN A 125 -1.21 -7.59 -16.15
N GLY A 126 -2.21 -7.25 -15.32
CA GLY A 126 -3.40 -8.06 -15.08
C GLY A 126 -3.18 -9.28 -14.16
N LEU A 127 -2.00 -9.41 -13.56
CA LEU A 127 -1.72 -10.50 -12.63
C LEU A 127 -2.49 -10.33 -11.34
N VAL A 128 -3.04 -11.44 -10.84
CA VAL A 128 -3.64 -11.54 -9.51
C VAL A 128 -3.03 -12.71 -8.75
N GLN A 129 -2.70 -12.48 -7.49
CA GLN A 129 -2.32 -13.51 -6.53
C GLN A 129 -2.97 -13.23 -5.17
N TYR A 130 -3.04 -14.24 -4.34
CA TYR A 130 -3.54 -14.10 -2.96
C TYR A 130 -2.38 -14.27 -2.00
N CYS A 131 -2.41 -13.55 -0.88
CA CYS A 131 -1.38 -13.69 0.14
C CYS A 131 -1.96 -13.68 1.56
N LEU A 132 -1.20 -14.24 2.48
CA LEU A 132 -1.40 -14.11 3.91
C LEU A 132 -0.30 -13.21 4.47
N LEU A 133 -0.72 -12.18 5.19
CA LEU A 133 0.16 -11.33 5.99
C LEU A 133 -0.20 -11.49 7.47
N ASN A 134 0.76 -11.95 8.27
CA ASN A 134 0.63 -12.05 9.72
C ASN A 134 1.23 -10.80 10.37
N ASP A 135 0.41 -9.78 10.46
CA ASP A 135 0.78 -8.47 10.93
C ASP A 135 0.82 -8.41 12.48
N ASN A 136 1.84 -7.76 13.02
CA ASN A 136 2.06 -7.63 14.47
C ASN A 136 0.87 -7.06 15.25
N SER A 137 0.14 -6.11 14.64
CA SER A 137 -1.01 -5.43 15.29
C SER A 137 -2.36 -5.91 14.77
N LEU A 138 -2.42 -6.33 13.49
CA LEU A 138 -3.66 -6.67 12.78
C LEU A 138 -3.86 -8.17 12.63
N GLY A 139 -2.89 -8.98 13.09
CA GLY A 139 -2.95 -10.44 13.02
C GLY A 139 -2.94 -10.99 11.60
N LYS A 140 -3.43 -12.22 11.44
CA LYS A 140 -3.42 -12.94 10.15
C LYS A 140 -4.58 -12.51 9.28
N THR A 141 -4.27 -11.83 8.19
CA THR A 141 -5.24 -11.36 7.20
C THR A 141 -4.87 -11.88 5.82
N ASN A 142 -5.85 -12.40 5.07
CA ASN A 142 -5.67 -12.76 3.68
C ASN A 142 -5.99 -11.55 2.80
N TYR A 143 -5.19 -11.36 1.75
CA TYR A 143 -5.38 -10.30 0.77
C TYR A 143 -5.41 -10.87 -0.65
N GLU A 144 -6.21 -10.25 -1.50
CA GLU A 144 -6.02 -10.28 -2.93
C GLU A 144 -5.03 -9.20 -3.30
N VAL A 145 -4.04 -9.53 -4.14
CA VAL A 145 -3.05 -8.61 -4.64
C VAL A 145 -3.13 -8.61 -6.16
N SER A 146 -3.53 -7.48 -6.73
CA SER A 146 -3.61 -7.28 -8.18
C SER A 146 -2.54 -6.30 -8.64
N TYR A 147 -2.02 -6.55 -9.84
CA TYR A 147 -0.93 -5.77 -10.43
C TYR A 147 -1.31 -5.32 -11.85
N PHE A 148 -0.87 -4.12 -12.21
CA PHE A 148 -0.88 -3.63 -13.57
C PHE A 148 0.48 -3.03 -13.89
N GLN A 149 0.91 -3.18 -15.14
CA GLN A 149 2.20 -2.68 -15.59
C GLN A 149 2.05 -2.11 -17.00
N THR A 150 2.61 -0.92 -17.22
CA THR A 150 2.80 -0.28 -18.51
C THR A 150 4.29 -0.18 -18.82
N GLU A 151 4.67 0.60 -19.83
CA GLU A 151 6.07 0.84 -20.15
C GLU A 151 6.82 1.61 -19.04
N ASN A 152 6.13 2.54 -18.36
CA ASN A 152 6.75 3.46 -17.40
C ASN A 152 6.16 3.37 -15.99
N GLU A 153 5.18 2.51 -15.75
CA GLU A 153 4.49 2.41 -14.48
C GLU A 153 4.27 0.96 -14.07
N ILE A 154 4.26 0.74 -12.76
CA ILE A 154 3.73 -0.46 -12.14
C ILE A 154 2.85 -0.10 -10.96
N SER A 155 1.73 -0.79 -10.82
CA SER A 155 0.88 -0.68 -9.64
C SER A 155 0.68 -2.01 -8.94
N MET A 156 0.52 -1.93 -7.63
CA MET A 156 0.15 -3.02 -6.74
C MET A 156 -1.04 -2.56 -5.89
N LYS A 157 -2.10 -3.37 -5.84
CA LYS A 157 -3.29 -3.13 -5.02
C LYS A 157 -3.56 -4.33 -4.14
N LEU A 158 -3.66 -4.09 -2.83
CA LEU A 158 -4.03 -5.07 -1.83
C LEU A 158 -5.45 -4.78 -1.33
N VAL A 159 -6.31 -5.82 -1.35
CA VAL A 159 -7.66 -5.78 -0.77
C VAL A 159 -7.82 -6.95 0.18
N ASN A 160 -8.23 -6.70 1.42
CA ASN A 160 -8.41 -7.77 2.38
C ASN A 160 -9.60 -8.68 2.01
N THR A 161 -9.37 -9.98 1.87
CA THR A 161 -10.42 -10.99 1.59
C THR A 161 -10.99 -11.62 2.86
N THR A 162 -10.31 -11.44 3.98
CA THR A 162 -10.79 -11.84 5.31
C THR A 162 -10.92 -10.64 6.23
N PRO A 163 -11.70 -10.74 7.34
CA PRO A 163 -11.79 -9.66 8.30
C PRO A 163 -10.42 -9.28 8.86
N VAL A 164 -10.21 -7.98 9.09
CA VAL A 164 -9.04 -7.49 9.82
C VAL A 164 -9.39 -7.34 11.29
N TYR A 165 -8.51 -7.83 12.14
CA TYR A 165 -8.65 -7.73 13.59
C TYR A 165 -7.60 -6.75 14.14
N TYR A 166 -8.01 -5.89 15.05
CA TYR A 166 -7.09 -5.12 15.87
C TYR A 166 -7.06 -5.74 17.25
N LYS A 167 -5.97 -6.44 17.57
CA LYS A 167 -5.89 -7.36 18.71
C LYS A 167 -6.97 -8.45 18.59
N PHE A 168 -8.00 -8.42 19.44
CA PHE A 168 -9.09 -9.41 19.46
C PHE A 168 -10.41 -8.86 18.89
N ILE A 169 -10.43 -7.60 18.47
CA ILE A 169 -11.64 -6.92 18.00
C ILE A 169 -11.67 -6.98 16.49
N LYS A 170 -12.78 -7.48 15.90
CA LYS A 170 -13.03 -7.38 14.47
C LYS A 170 -13.17 -5.91 14.11
N ALA A 171 -12.14 -5.36 13.46
CA ALA A 171 -12.04 -3.94 13.17
C ALA A 171 -12.58 -3.58 11.78
N VAL A 172 -12.37 -4.46 10.79
CA VAL A 172 -12.74 -4.21 9.40
C VAL A 172 -13.36 -5.47 8.79
N LYS A 173 -14.37 -5.28 7.94
CA LYS A 173 -14.96 -6.35 7.12
C LYS A 173 -14.02 -6.73 5.97
N PRO A 174 -14.21 -7.91 5.33
CA PRO A 174 -13.60 -8.16 4.02
C PRO A 174 -13.91 -7.04 3.04
N GLU A 175 -13.00 -6.81 2.10
CA GLU A 175 -13.09 -5.80 1.02
C GLU A 175 -13.17 -4.34 1.48
N ASN A 176 -12.84 -4.05 2.74
CA ASN A 176 -12.93 -2.71 3.32
C ASN A 176 -11.57 -2.12 3.74
N VAL A 177 -10.45 -2.75 3.39
CA VAL A 177 -9.11 -2.16 3.38
C VAL A 177 -8.55 -2.26 1.98
N HIS A 178 -8.23 -1.12 1.40
CA HIS A 178 -7.54 -1.00 0.11
C HIS A 178 -6.22 -0.28 0.34
N ILE A 179 -5.12 -0.91 -0.02
CA ILE A 179 -3.79 -0.31 -0.02
C ILE A 179 -3.28 -0.37 -1.44
N ASN A 180 -2.91 0.77 -2.00
CA ASN A 180 -2.40 0.88 -3.35
C ASN A 180 -0.99 1.47 -3.33
N LEU A 181 -0.16 1.02 -4.26
CA LEU A 181 1.12 1.59 -4.60
C LEU A 181 1.17 1.77 -6.12
N VAL A 182 1.58 2.94 -6.59
CA VAL A 182 1.95 3.19 -7.98
C VAL A 182 3.37 3.73 -8.00
N MET A 183 4.21 3.09 -8.78
CA MET A 183 5.54 3.56 -9.10
C MET A 183 5.56 4.04 -10.54
N THR A 184 6.00 5.28 -10.76
CA THR A 184 6.12 5.89 -12.08
C THR A 184 7.57 6.32 -12.31
N ILE A 185 8.18 5.88 -13.40
CA ILE A 185 9.52 6.30 -13.81
C ILE A 185 9.40 7.61 -14.59
N CYS A 186 10.06 8.67 -14.10
CA CYS A 186 10.21 9.96 -14.75
C CYS A 186 11.65 10.13 -15.25
N ASP A 187 11.98 11.31 -15.84
CA ASP A 187 13.32 11.55 -16.41
C ASP A 187 14.42 11.50 -15.34
N ASP A 188 14.24 12.24 -14.23
CA ASP A 188 15.26 12.40 -13.18
C ASP A 188 14.90 11.68 -11.86
N TYR A 189 13.65 11.25 -11.71
CA TYR A 189 13.12 10.69 -10.46
C TYR A 189 12.21 9.50 -10.73
N VAL A 190 12.07 8.68 -9.71
CA VAL A 190 10.97 7.72 -9.58
C VAL A 190 9.99 8.27 -8.55
N VAL A 191 8.73 8.36 -8.93
CA VAL A 191 7.65 8.74 -8.03
C VAL A 191 6.99 7.47 -7.52
N VAL A 192 6.89 7.34 -6.20
CA VAL A 192 6.12 6.27 -5.56
C VAL A 192 4.94 6.91 -4.85
N TYR A 193 3.75 6.73 -5.39
CA TYR A 193 2.50 7.12 -4.76
C TYR A 193 1.90 5.94 -4.02
N MET A 194 1.45 6.16 -2.79
CA MET A 194 0.77 5.15 -2.00
C MET A 194 -0.47 5.74 -1.36
N ASN A 195 -1.53 4.94 -1.29
CA ASN A 195 -2.71 5.31 -0.53
C ASN A 195 -3.27 4.14 0.28
N VAL A 196 -4.05 4.48 1.29
CA VAL A 196 -4.90 3.56 2.03
C VAL A 196 -6.29 4.16 2.15
N LYS A 197 -7.31 3.38 1.79
CA LYS A 197 -8.72 3.63 2.08
C LYS A 197 -9.22 2.51 2.98
N ALA A 198 -9.84 2.86 4.11
CA ALA A 198 -10.37 1.85 5.02
C ALA A 198 -11.69 2.28 5.64
N ASN A 199 -12.58 1.30 5.85
CA ASN A 199 -13.84 1.49 6.54
C ASN A 199 -13.90 0.58 7.78
N PHE A 200 -13.95 1.18 8.95
CA PHE A 200 -13.94 0.47 10.23
C PHE A 200 -15.33 0.33 10.84
N PHE A 201 -15.51 -0.74 11.60
CA PHE A 201 -16.52 -0.71 12.64
C PHE A 201 -16.19 0.41 13.65
N SER A 202 -17.21 0.90 14.37
CA SER A 202 -16.96 1.86 15.44
C SER A 202 -16.07 1.22 16.50
N LEU A 203 -14.84 1.70 16.62
CA LEU A 203 -13.81 1.21 17.54
C LEU A 203 -13.64 2.11 18.77
N GLY A 204 -14.42 3.21 18.87
CA GLY A 204 -14.32 4.18 19.94
C GLY A 204 -12.89 4.72 20.08
N VAL A 205 -12.32 4.62 21.28
CA VAL A 205 -10.96 5.13 21.57
C VAL A 205 -9.84 4.42 20.79
N LEU A 206 -10.09 3.23 20.26
CA LEU A 206 -9.11 2.46 19.48
C LEU A 206 -9.02 2.91 18.02
N GLU A 207 -10.00 3.66 17.54
CA GLU A 207 -10.08 4.07 16.14
C GLU A 207 -8.84 4.86 15.69
N LYS A 208 -8.43 5.87 16.48
CA LYS A 208 -7.21 6.65 16.19
C LYS A 208 -5.94 5.79 16.13
N ARG A 209 -5.87 4.74 16.96
CA ARG A 209 -4.73 3.81 16.95
C ARG A 209 -4.74 2.95 15.69
N MET A 210 -5.91 2.48 15.27
CA MET A 210 -6.08 1.72 14.03
C MET A 210 -5.72 2.57 12.82
N GLN A 211 -6.18 3.81 12.76
CA GLN A 211 -5.85 4.77 11.69
C GLN A 211 -4.34 4.98 11.58
N LYS A 212 -3.66 5.30 12.69
CA LYS A 212 -2.19 5.43 12.70
C LYS A 212 -1.49 4.13 12.29
N SER A 213 -2.01 3.00 12.72
CA SER A 213 -1.48 1.69 12.40
C SER A 213 -1.50 1.42 10.90
N LEU A 214 -2.58 1.77 10.21
CA LEU A 214 -2.68 1.63 8.74
C LEU A 214 -1.77 2.62 8.01
N LEU A 215 -1.67 3.88 8.47
CA LEU A 215 -0.77 4.87 7.86
C LEU A 215 0.70 4.48 7.98
N ASN A 216 1.11 3.97 9.14
CA ASN A 216 2.49 3.50 9.34
C ASN A 216 2.87 2.35 8.38
N ARG A 217 1.90 1.61 7.86
CA ARG A 217 2.15 0.56 6.87
C ARG A 217 2.54 1.10 5.52
N LEU A 218 1.99 2.24 5.11
CA LEU A 218 2.44 2.91 3.88
C LEU A 218 3.94 3.22 3.96
N ASP A 219 4.38 3.82 5.06
CA ASP A 219 5.82 4.12 5.28
C ASP A 219 6.67 2.85 5.37
N ALA A 220 6.17 1.81 6.03
CA ALA A 220 6.90 0.55 6.18
C ALA A 220 7.07 -0.17 4.83
N ILE A 221 6.00 -0.27 4.04
CA ILE A 221 6.02 -0.89 2.70
C ILE A 221 6.94 -0.08 1.77
N TYR A 222 6.83 1.25 1.77
CA TYR A 222 7.73 2.10 1.00
C TYR A 222 9.20 1.89 1.40
N THR A 223 9.50 1.93 2.70
CA THR A 223 10.88 1.75 3.21
C THR A 223 11.45 0.40 2.81
N TRP A 224 10.66 -0.65 2.92
CA TRP A 224 11.05 -1.98 2.46
C TRP A 224 11.28 -1.99 0.94
N PHE A 225 10.34 -1.49 0.16
CA PHE A 225 10.42 -1.45 -1.29
C PHE A 225 11.63 -0.64 -1.78
N SER A 226 11.81 0.58 -1.27
CA SER A 226 12.92 1.45 -1.66
C SER A 226 14.29 0.84 -1.34
N LYS A 227 14.39 0.09 -0.24
CA LYS A 227 15.60 -0.65 0.09
C LYS A 227 15.89 -1.76 -0.92
N GLN A 228 14.86 -2.55 -1.29
CA GLN A 228 15.03 -3.67 -2.22
C GLN A 228 15.41 -3.22 -3.64
N ILE A 229 14.94 -2.06 -4.11
CA ILE A 229 15.31 -1.52 -5.44
C ILE A 229 16.67 -0.82 -5.45
N SER A 230 17.30 -0.58 -4.29
CA SER A 230 18.61 0.07 -4.16
C SER A 230 19.74 -0.93 -3.88
N GLU A 231 19.43 -2.18 -3.61
CA GLU A 231 20.36 -3.31 -3.41
C GLU A 231 20.64 -4.03 -4.73
#